data_708341b2497c87e5ac628a948af7fc7c
#
_entry.id   708341b2497c87e5ac628a948af7fc7c
#
_cell.length_a   1.000
_cell.length_b   1.000
_cell.length_c   1.000
_cell.angle_alpha   90.00
_cell.angle_beta   90.00
_cell.angle_gamma   90.00
#
_symmetry.space_group_name_H-M   'P 1'
#
loop_
_entity.id
_entity.type
_entity.pdbx_description
1 polymer ?
#
loop_
_entity_poly.entity_id
_entity_poly.type
_entity_poly.pdbx_seq_one_letter_code
_entity_poly.pdbx_strand_id
1 'polypeptide(L)'
;MILFLCAQDLGFFWLGLIKDQSFVVLEKIYGSPEDILKNLDEFIITNNIDINKLDGISIVSGPGSFTASRLSLMIANGLRFTKSIPIFVLENPAKLDPGTLIKENGIGKQLSDNAYVVPAYDRPPHVT
;
A
#
# COMPACT_ATOMS: atom_id res chain seq x y z
N MET A 1 4.89 10.28 9.83
CA MET A 1 5.12 8.91 9.35
C MET A 1 4.19 8.57 8.20
N ILE A 2 4.65 7.75 7.29
CA ILE A 2 3.89 7.26 6.15
C ILE A 2 3.60 5.78 6.36
N LEU A 3 2.34 5.37 6.27
CA LEU A 3 1.95 3.97 6.28
C LEU A 3 2.19 3.39 4.87
N PHE A 4 2.84 2.23 4.81
CA PHE A 4 3.15 1.57 3.54
C PHE A 4 2.38 0.26 3.41
N LEU A 5 1.79 0.04 2.25
CA LEU A 5 1.09 -1.19 1.91
C LEU A 5 1.47 -1.65 0.51
N CYS A 6 1.99 -2.88 0.42
CA CYS A 6 2.32 -3.50 -0.86
C CYS A 6 1.74 -4.89 -0.93
N ALA A 7 0.79 -5.11 -1.83
CA ALA A 7 0.14 -6.40 -2.04
C ALA A 7 0.06 -6.68 -3.54
N GLN A 8 1.11 -7.30 -4.09
CA GLN A 8 1.18 -7.66 -5.50
C GLN A 8 0.96 -9.16 -5.74
N ASP A 9 1.11 -9.96 -4.70
CA ASP A 9 1.02 -11.42 -4.78
C ASP A 9 -0.16 -11.94 -3.95
N LEU A 10 -0.59 -13.17 -4.24
CA LEU A 10 -1.71 -13.78 -3.51
C LEU A 10 -1.30 -14.40 -2.18
N GLY A 11 -0.03 -14.74 -2.03
CA GLY A 11 0.47 -15.50 -0.87
C GLY A 11 1.09 -14.68 0.23
N PHE A 12 1.35 -13.40 -0.01
CA PHE A 12 1.94 -12.52 0.99
C PHE A 12 1.71 -11.05 0.64
N PHE A 13 1.91 -10.21 1.63
CA PHE A 13 1.88 -8.75 1.46
C PHE A 13 2.82 -8.11 2.48
N TRP A 14 3.11 -6.84 2.27
CA TRP A 14 4.00 -6.08 3.12
C TRP A 14 3.27 -4.93 3.78
N LEU A 15 3.52 -4.73 5.07
CA LEU A 15 3.09 -3.56 5.82
C LEU A 15 4.32 -2.89 6.41
N GLY A 16 4.34 -1.56 6.40
CA GLY A 16 5.48 -0.83 6.92
C GLY A 16 5.14 0.58 7.37
N LEU A 17 6.08 1.17 8.08
CA LEU A 17 6.08 2.58 8.44
C LEU A 17 7.34 3.22 7.91
N ILE A 18 7.18 4.35 7.25
CA ILE A 18 8.28 5.11 6.66
C ILE A 18 8.42 6.42 7.41
N LYS A 19 9.63 6.74 7.82
CA LYS A 19 10.02 8.02 8.39
C LYS A 19 11.33 8.47 7.76
N ASP A 20 11.37 9.73 7.29
CA ASP A 20 12.57 10.26 6.63
C ASP A 20 13.06 9.40 5.48
N GLN A 21 12.13 8.90 4.66
CA GLN A 21 12.37 8.07 3.47
C GLN A 21 13.00 6.69 3.75
N SER A 22 12.93 6.24 4.99
CA SER A 22 13.41 4.90 5.38
C SER A 22 12.35 4.18 6.19
N PHE A 23 12.32 2.85 6.08
CA PHE A 23 11.44 2.05 6.91
C PHE A 23 11.93 2.03 8.35
N VAL A 24 11.04 2.38 9.29
CA VAL A 24 11.28 2.15 10.72
C VAL A 24 10.69 0.82 11.16
N VAL A 25 9.66 0.34 10.46
CA VAL A 25 9.08 -1.00 10.62
C VAL A 25 8.74 -1.50 9.23
N LEU A 26 9.04 -2.77 8.96
CA LEU A 26 8.66 -3.43 7.72
C LEU A 26 8.42 -4.90 8.01
N GLU A 27 7.21 -5.36 7.73
CA GLU A 27 6.80 -6.74 7.96
C GLU A 27 6.30 -7.39 6.67
N LYS A 28 6.81 -8.57 6.38
CA LYS A 28 6.27 -9.44 5.35
C LYS A 28 5.30 -10.41 6.02
N ILE A 29 4.05 -10.37 5.58
CA ILE A 29 2.99 -11.17 6.18
C ILE A 29 2.53 -12.20 5.16
N TYR A 30 2.61 -13.47 5.53
CA TYR A 30 2.13 -14.56 4.70
C TYR A 30 0.65 -14.76 4.96
N GLY A 31 -0.14 -14.67 3.92
CA GLY A 31 -1.58 -14.78 4.00
C GLY A 31 -2.21 -14.41 2.65
N SER A 32 -3.51 -14.60 2.57
CA SER A 32 -4.28 -14.25 1.39
C SER A 32 -4.73 -12.78 1.42
N PRO A 33 -5.21 -12.23 0.30
CA PRO A 33 -5.69 -10.84 0.28
C PRO A 33 -6.78 -10.55 1.30
N GLU A 34 -7.62 -11.53 1.66
CA GLU A 34 -8.65 -11.35 2.68
C GLU A 34 -8.08 -11.06 4.07
N ASP A 35 -6.82 -11.42 4.30
CA ASP A 35 -6.16 -11.20 5.59
C ASP A 35 -5.57 -9.80 5.74
N ILE A 36 -5.55 -9.00 4.67
CA ILE A 36 -4.89 -7.68 4.68
C ILE A 36 -5.51 -6.75 5.71
N LEU A 37 -6.83 -6.63 5.72
CA LEU A 37 -7.50 -5.69 6.62
C LEU A 37 -7.30 -6.05 8.09
N LYS A 38 -7.42 -7.34 8.42
CA LYS A 38 -7.19 -7.83 9.77
C LYS A 38 -5.75 -7.57 10.22
N ASN A 39 -4.78 -7.89 9.37
CA ASN A 39 -3.38 -7.69 9.69
C ASN A 39 -3.00 -6.21 9.74
N LEU A 40 -3.64 -5.38 8.93
CA LEU A 40 -3.46 -3.94 8.98
C LEU A 40 -3.94 -3.38 10.32
N ASP A 41 -5.10 -3.81 10.80
CA ASP A 41 -5.61 -3.44 12.13
C ASP A 41 -4.62 -3.83 13.24
N GLU A 42 -4.13 -5.06 13.20
CA GLU A 42 -3.16 -5.56 14.17
C GLU A 42 -1.84 -4.77 14.10
N PHE A 43 -1.38 -4.45 12.91
CA PHE A 43 -0.18 -3.66 12.69
C PHE A 43 -0.31 -2.25 13.28
N ILE A 44 -1.44 -1.61 13.07
CA ILE A 44 -1.73 -0.29 13.61
C ILE A 44 -1.72 -0.30 15.14
N ILE A 45 -2.36 -1.30 15.75
CA ILE A 45 -2.43 -1.44 17.20
C ILE A 45 -1.05 -1.77 17.77
N THR A 46 -0.35 -2.75 17.19
CA THR A 46 0.95 -3.21 17.69
C THR A 46 2.00 -2.11 17.65
N ASN A 47 1.97 -1.25 16.65
CA ASN A 47 2.94 -0.17 16.47
C ASN A 47 2.46 1.18 17.03
N ASN A 48 1.35 1.19 17.75
CA ASN A 48 0.77 2.41 18.35
C ASN A 48 0.60 3.54 17.34
N ILE A 49 0.10 3.20 16.15
CA ILE A 49 -0.10 4.18 15.07
C ILE A 49 -1.39 4.95 15.33
N ASP A 50 -1.28 6.27 15.36
CA ASP A 50 -2.46 7.14 15.32
C ASP A 50 -2.72 7.51 13.86
N ILE A 51 -3.77 6.95 13.28
CA ILE A 51 -4.13 7.19 11.88
C ILE A 51 -4.33 8.67 11.60
N ASN A 52 -4.85 9.43 12.57
CA ASN A 52 -5.10 10.85 12.40
C ASN A 52 -3.81 11.69 12.33
N LYS A 53 -2.69 11.12 12.72
CA LYS A 53 -1.37 11.78 12.70
C LYS A 53 -0.47 11.29 11.57
N LEU A 54 -0.97 10.41 10.70
CA LEU A 54 -0.21 9.96 9.54
C LEU A 54 -0.06 11.10 8.53
N ASP A 55 1.12 11.22 7.95
CA ASP A 55 1.39 12.19 6.89
C ASP A 55 0.94 11.68 5.52
N GLY A 56 0.65 10.41 5.41
CA GLY A 56 0.15 9.82 4.19
C GLY A 56 0.19 8.31 4.20
N ILE A 57 -0.26 7.72 3.10
CA ILE A 57 -0.20 6.30 2.83
C ILE A 57 0.52 6.12 1.51
N SER A 58 1.58 5.31 1.50
CA SER A 58 2.28 4.91 0.29
C SER A 58 1.79 3.52 -0.11
N ILE A 59 1.27 3.40 -1.32
CA ILE A 59 0.68 2.17 -1.80
C ILE A 59 1.27 1.76 -3.14
N VAL A 60 1.51 0.46 -3.30
CA VAL A 60 1.93 -0.11 -4.57
C VAL A 60 0.68 -0.53 -5.33
N SER A 61 0.41 0.15 -6.45
CA SER A 61 -0.80 -0.11 -7.26
C SER A 61 -0.69 -1.36 -8.15
N GLY A 62 0.49 -1.94 -8.23
CA GLY A 62 0.80 -3.08 -9.07
C GLY A 62 2.03 -2.83 -9.95
N PRO A 63 2.23 -3.58 -11.04
CA PRO A 63 1.42 -4.71 -11.49
C PRO A 63 1.51 -5.92 -10.58
N GLY A 64 0.48 -6.76 -10.57
CA GLY A 64 0.46 -7.95 -9.73
C GLY A 64 -0.89 -8.64 -9.74
N SER A 65 -1.15 -9.42 -8.70
CA SER A 65 -2.41 -10.11 -8.53
C SER A 65 -3.59 -9.15 -8.57
N PHE A 66 -4.60 -9.47 -9.37
CA PHE A 66 -5.82 -8.67 -9.48
C PHE A 66 -6.49 -8.46 -8.11
N THR A 67 -6.69 -9.56 -7.36
CA THR A 67 -7.37 -9.52 -6.07
C THR A 67 -6.58 -8.75 -5.02
N ALA A 68 -5.28 -9.00 -4.92
CA ALA A 68 -4.42 -8.34 -3.93
C ALA A 68 -4.31 -6.84 -4.20
N SER A 69 -4.06 -6.45 -5.45
CA SER A 69 -3.96 -5.05 -5.84
C SER A 69 -5.27 -4.29 -5.60
N ARG A 70 -6.39 -4.89 -6.01
CA ARG A 70 -7.70 -4.27 -5.86
C ARG A 70 -8.06 -4.03 -4.38
N LEU A 71 -7.82 -5.03 -3.53
CA LEU A 71 -8.17 -4.92 -2.12
C LEU A 71 -7.34 -3.86 -1.40
N SER A 72 -6.03 -3.81 -1.68
CA SER A 72 -5.18 -2.79 -1.09
C SER A 72 -5.56 -1.38 -1.52
N LEU A 73 -5.97 -1.20 -2.77
CA LEU A 73 -6.44 0.10 -3.27
C LEU A 73 -7.77 0.52 -2.64
N MET A 74 -8.68 -0.43 -2.40
CA MET A 74 -9.93 -0.14 -1.71
C MET A 74 -9.67 0.36 -0.28
N ILE A 75 -8.73 -0.25 0.42
CA ILE A 75 -8.34 0.17 1.77
C ILE A 75 -7.76 1.59 1.75
N ALA A 76 -6.84 1.87 0.84
CA ALA A 76 -6.22 3.19 0.73
C ALA A 76 -7.25 4.27 0.39
N ASN A 77 -8.10 4.03 -0.58
CA ASN A 77 -9.16 4.96 -0.96
C ASN A 77 -10.15 5.20 0.18
N GLY A 78 -10.50 4.15 0.92
CA GLY A 78 -11.36 4.27 2.10
C GLY A 78 -10.75 5.16 3.18
N LEU A 79 -9.49 4.98 3.49
CA LEU A 79 -8.78 5.80 4.47
C LEU A 79 -8.67 7.26 4.02
N ARG A 80 -8.43 7.48 2.72
CA ARG A 80 -8.40 8.84 2.16
C ARG A 80 -9.72 9.58 2.37
N PHE A 81 -10.85 8.93 2.05
CA PHE A 81 -12.16 9.55 2.22
C PHE A 81 -12.55 9.76 3.67
N THR A 82 -12.27 8.79 4.52
CA THR A 82 -12.70 8.81 5.92
C THR A 82 -11.83 9.72 6.78
N LYS A 83 -10.51 9.76 6.52
CA LYS A 83 -9.53 10.45 7.36
C LYS A 83 -8.78 11.57 6.66
N SER A 84 -9.07 11.84 5.39
CA SER A 84 -8.40 12.87 4.58
C SER A 84 -6.87 12.69 4.53
N ILE A 85 -6.42 11.45 4.47
CA ILE A 85 -4.99 11.12 4.45
C ILE A 85 -4.47 11.18 3.01
N PRO A 86 -3.36 11.88 2.70
CA PRO A 86 -2.78 11.87 1.37
C PRO A 86 -2.34 10.48 0.93
N ILE A 87 -2.53 10.16 -0.34
CA ILE A 87 -2.10 8.89 -0.93
C ILE A 87 -0.93 9.14 -1.88
N PHE A 88 0.12 8.34 -1.72
CA PHE A 88 1.27 8.30 -2.61
C PHE A 88 1.28 6.94 -3.31
N VAL A 89 1.45 6.95 -4.63
CA VAL A 89 1.30 5.74 -5.45
C VAL A 89 2.62 5.38 -6.10
N LEU A 90 2.97 4.11 -6.00
CA LEU A 90 4.14 3.51 -6.64
C LEU A 90 3.70 2.38 -7.56
N GLU A 91 4.40 2.21 -8.66
CA GLU A 91 4.36 0.99 -9.46
C GLU A 91 5.64 0.20 -9.22
N ASN A 92 5.53 -1.11 -9.21
CA ASN A 92 6.66 -2.01 -8.96
C ASN A 92 6.69 -3.16 -9.97
N PRO A 93 6.91 -2.86 -11.26
CA PRO A 93 6.89 -3.89 -12.31
C PRO A 93 8.01 -4.93 -12.17
N ALA A 94 9.14 -4.55 -11.59
CA ALA A 94 10.25 -5.46 -11.36
C ALA A 94 10.08 -6.31 -10.09
N LYS A 95 9.01 -6.09 -9.34
CA LYS A 95 8.73 -6.77 -8.05
C LYS A 95 9.92 -6.70 -7.09
N LEU A 96 10.49 -5.51 -6.98
CA LEU A 96 11.56 -5.24 -6.02
C LEU A 96 11.00 -5.38 -4.59
N ASP A 97 11.87 -5.75 -3.66
CA ASP A 97 11.49 -5.71 -2.25
C ASP A 97 11.21 -4.26 -1.82
N PRO A 98 10.36 -4.04 -0.81
CA PRO A 98 9.97 -2.69 -0.42
C PRO A 98 11.13 -1.77 -0.04
N GLY A 99 12.16 -2.28 0.62
CA GLY A 99 13.32 -1.48 0.98
C GLY A 99 14.03 -0.90 -0.24
N THR A 100 14.26 -1.73 -1.25
CA THR A 100 14.88 -1.32 -2.50
C THR A 100 13.96 -0.37 -3.29
N LEU A 101 12.66 -0.68 -3.33
CA LEU A 101 11.67 0.13 -4.03
C LEU A 101 11.63 1.56 -3.51
N ILE A 102 11.56 1.74 -2.20
CA ILE A 102 11.52 3.06 -1.57
C ILE A 102 12.85 3.79 -1.75
N LYS A 103 13.97 3.08 -1.62
CA LYS A 103 15.29 3.67 -1.81
C LYS A 103 15.47 4.25 -3.21
N GLU A 104 14.98 3.56 -4.24
CA GLU A 104 15.12 3.97 -5.64
C GLU A 104 14.08 4.99 -6.08
N ASN A 105 12.86 4.91 -5.56
CA ASN A 105 11.70 5.66 -6.08
C ASN A 105 11.08 6.63 -5.07
N GLY A 106 11.51 6.62 -3.81
CA GLY A 106 10.85 7.38 -2.75
C GLY A 106 9.50 6.78 -2.40
N ILE A 107 8.65 7.57 -1.76
CA ILE A 107 7.32 7.11 -1.29
C ILE A 107 6.26 7.08 -2.38
N GLY A 108 6.58 7.54 -3.56
CA GLY A 108 5.65 7.56 -4.69
C GLY A 108 5.14 8.95 -5.03
N LYS A 109 4.31 8.99 -6.04
CA LYS A 109 3.71 10.23 -6.53
C LYS A 109 2.42 10.51 -5.79
N GLN A 110 2.28 11.71 -5.24
CA GLN A 110 1.06 12.10 -4.54
C GLN A 110 -0.11 12.18 -5.49
N LEU A 111 -1.22 11.55 -5.12
CA LEU A 111 -2.45 11.59 -5.86
C LEU A 111 -3.19 12.90 -5.59
N SER A 112 -3.78 13.51 -6.62
CA SER A 112 -4.58 14.72 -6.44
C SER A 112 -5.85 14.42 -5.62
N ASP A 113 -6.40 15.46 -4.98
CA ASP A 113 -7.54 15.31 -4.07
C ASP A 113 -8.79 14.71 -4.72
N ASN A 114 -8.95 14.90 -6.02
CA ASN A 114 -10.13 14.41 -6.76
C ASN A 114 -9.88 13.12 -7.52
N ALA A 115 -8.68 12.53 -7.41
CA ALA A 115 -8.33 11.34 -8.14
C ALA A 115 -8.49 10.09 -7.26
N TYR A 116 -8.80 8.97 -7.91
CA TYR A 116 -8.80 7.64 -7.29
C TYR A 116 -7.58 6.88 -7.75
N VAL A 117 -7.09 5.99 -6.89
CA VAL A 117 -6.05 5.06 -7.31
C VAL A 117 -6.65 4.05 -8.28
N VAL A 118 -5.99 3.86 -9.41
CA VAL A 118 -6.37 2.86 -10.40
C VAL A 118 -5.34 1.74 -10.36
N PRO A 119 -5.76 0.47 -10.20
CA PRO A 119 -4.81 -0.62 -10.14
C PRO A 119 -4.15 -0.85 -11.50
N ALA A 120 -2.84 -1.17 -11.44
CA ALA A 120 -2.10 -1.69 -12.59
C ALA A 120 -2.05 -3.21 -12.47
N TYR A 121 -2.48 -3.91 -13.50
CA TYR A 121 -2.51 -5.37 -13.52
C TYR A 121 -1.43 -5.93 -14.42
N ASP A 122 -1.00 -7.17 -14.17
CA ASP A 122 -0.07 -7.90 -15.04
C ASP A 122 -0.68 -8.15 -16.41
N ARG A 123 -2.00 -8.18 -16.51
CA ARG A 123 -2.75 -8.27 -17.75
C ARG A 123 -3.92 -7.30 -17.72
N PRO A 124 -4.35 -6.80 -18.89
CA PRO A 124 -5.59 -6.06 -18.94
C PRO A 124 -6.74 -6.91 -18.39
N PRO A 125 -7.68 -6.32 -17.65
CA PRO A 125 -8.86 -7.05 -17.23
C PRO A 125 -9.64 -7.51 -18.47
N HIS A 126 -10.21 -8.73 -18.40
CA HIS A 126 -11.10 -9.21 -19.43
C HIS A 126 -12.35 -8.34 -19.44
N VAL A 127 -12.47 -7.57 -20.50
CA VAL A 127 -13.71 -6.85 -20.78
C VAL A 127 -14.52 -7.74 -21.70
N THR A 128 -15.53 -8.35 -21.17
CA THR A 128 -16.49 -9.08 -21.98
C THR A 128 -17.75 -8.25 -22.15
#